data_4f542cd489c590e3cd98793e233b7777
#
_entry.id   4f542cd489c590e3cd98793e233b7777
#
_cell.length_a   1.000
_cell.length_b   1.000
_cell.length_c   1.000
_cell.angle_alpha   90.00
_cell.angle_beta   90.00
_cell.angle_gamma   90.00
#
_symmetry.space_group_name_H-M   'P 1'
#
loop_
_entity.id
_entity.type
_entity.pdbx_description
1 polymer ?
#
loop_
_entity_poly.entity_id
_entity_poly.type
_entity_poly.pdbx_seq_one_letter_code
_entity_poly.pdbx_strand_id
1 'polypeptide(L)'
;MKIGLLAGSGRLPIILRERVTFHHCLDLATWPRPLGAVQAICQTMKQAGCEALCLAGAVDRQRFHDLDEGGTWVAQRAGPEAGDGQLLDALIAYFEQQGVKIRGAGDVSPSLRTPAGVLTGALSFDPTSGLVRARTLGQQDVGQAVIHCGETLWLYEDAAGTNTLIKRAGEIPAAVKTLFKAAKPQQDLRVDMPTWGPETVRAAAQAGVRTLIFEAEKTLALDL
;
A
#
# COMPACT_ATOMS: atom_id res chain seq x y z
N MET A 1 21.09 -12.47 3.91
CA MET A 1 20.84 -11.13 3.33
C MET A 1 20.42 -10.21 4.46
N LYS A 2 21.14 -9.12 4.65
CA LYS A 2 20.89 -8.11 5.69
C LYS A 2 19.84 -7.13 5.18
N ILE A 3 18.64 -7.18 5.74
CA ILE A 3 17.52 -6.35 5.30
C ILE A 3 17.36 -5.18 6.25
N GLY A 4 17.30 -3.97 5.73
CA GLY A 4 16.95 -2.77 6.47
C GLY A 4 15.48 -2.37 6.26
N LEU A 5 14.89 -1.69 7.24
CA LEU A 5 13.54 -1.13 7.15
C LEU A 5 13.62 0.40 7.01
N LEU A 6 13.00 0.92 5.97
CA LEU A 6 12.64 2.34 5.87
C LEU A 6 11.19 2.49 6.34
N ALA A 7 11.02 2.99 7.56
CA ALA A 7 9.74 3.06 8.23
C ALA A 7 9.10 4.45 8.06
N GLY A 8 8.03 4.53 7.30
CA GLY A 8 7.11 5.66 7.30
C GLY A 8 6.10 5.61 8.44
N SER A 9 5.05 6.39 8.35
CA SER A 9 3.95 6.40 9.30
C SER A 9 2.94 5.27 9.07
N GLY A 10 2.10 5.02 10.06
CA GLY A 10 1.02 4.03 10.00
C GLY A 10 1.33 2.71 10.70
N ARG A 11 0.41 1.77 10.61
CA ARG A 11 0.45 0.52 11.37
C ARG A 11 1.43 -0.52 10.78
N LEU A 12 1.59 -0.57 9.45
CA LEU A 12 2.41 -1.58 8.78
C LEU A 12 3.87 -1.62 9.27
N PRO A 13 4.63 -0.50 9.38
CA PRO A 13 6.01 -0.56 9.88
C PRO A 13 6.11 -1.01 11.33
N ILE A 14 5.09 -0.75 12.15
CA ILE A 14 5.04 -1.23 13.55
C ILE A 14 4.92 -2.76 13.55
N ILE A 15 3.96 -3.31 12.84
CA ILE A 15 3.75 -4.77 12.72
C ILE A 15 5.00 -5.46 12.18
N LEU A 16 5.65 -4.87 11.18
CA LEU A 16 6.86 -5.45 10.62
C LEU A 16 7.98 -5.52 11.65
N ARG A 17 8.18 -4.48 12.48
CA ARG A 17 9.16 -4.50 13.58
C ARG A 17 8.85 -5.53 14.65
N GLU A 18 7.57 -5.82 14.90
CA GLU A 18 7.12 -6.84 15.85
C GLU A 18 7.38 -8.27 15.32
N ARG A 19 7.29 -8.49 14.01
CA ARG A 19 7.32 -9.82 13.37
C ARG A 19 8.65 -10.18 12.71
N VAL A 20 9.46 -9.18 12.34
CA VAL A 20 10.69 -9.36 11.56
C VAL A 20 11.85 -8.66 12.24
N THR A 21 12.95 -9.39 12.43
CA THR A 21 14.21 -8.77 12.87
C THR A 21 14.92 -8.14 11.68
N PHE A 22 14.89 -6.82 11.61
CA PHE A 22 15.63 -6.05 10.60
C PHE A 22 17.08 -5.81 11.07
N HIS A 23 18.01 -5.80 10.12
CA HIS A 23 19.41 -5.52 10.40
C HIS A 23 19.62 -4.07 10.84
N HIS A 24 18.87 -3.14 10.24
CA HIS A 24 18.82 -1.72 10.61
C HIS A 24 17.44 -1.15 10.33
N CYS A 25 16.98 -0.20 11.15
CA CYS A 25 15.71 0.49 10.95
C CYS A 25 15.96 1.99 10.93
N LEU A 26 15.44 2.66 9.89
CA LEU A 26 15.46 4.11 9.76
C LEU A 26 14.02 4.62 9.78
N ASP A 27 13.73 5.53 10.72
CA ASP A 27 12.40 6.11 10.85
C ASP A 27 12.30 7.38 9.99
N LEU A 28 11.55 7.28 8.89
CA LEU A 28 11.36 8.37 7.95
C LEU A 28 10.46 9.48 8.50
N ALA A 29 9.65 9.21 9.53
CA ALA A 29 8.83 10.24 10.17
C ALA A 29 9.69 11.26 10.93
N THR A 30 10.82 10.81 11.47
CA THR A 30 11.77 11.67 12.21
C THR A 30 12.97 12.08 11.37
N TRP A 31 13.18 11.48 10.21
CA TRP A 31 14.29 11.81 9.31
C TRP A 31 14.10 13.20 8.69
N PRO A 32 15.12 14.07 8.74
CA PRO A 32 15.04 15.36 8.03
C PRO A 32 14.88 15.14 6.53
N ARG A 33 13.84 15.71 5.92
CA ARG A 33 13.61 15.63 4.46
C ARG A 33 13.59 14.20 3.90
N PRO A 34 12.71 13.29 4.36
CA PRO A 34 12.78 11.87 4.02
C PRO A 34 12.65 11.57 2.53
N LEU A 35 11.97 12.42 1.76
CA LEU A 35 11.87 12.30 0.31
C LEU A 35 12.91 13.14 -0.44
N GLY A 36 13.51 14.16 0.19
CA GLY A 36 14.56 14.98 -0.40
C GLY A 36 15.98 14.43 -0.23
N ALA A 37 16.20 13.63 0.81
CA ALA A 37 17.52 13.12 1.20
C ALA A 37 17.74 11.64 0.77
N VAL A 38 17.35 11.29 -0.46
CA VAL A 38 17.36 9.90 -0.96
C VAL A 38 18.78 9.31 -0.98
N GLN A 39 19.77 10.08 -1.43
CA GLN A 39 21.18 9.65 -1.43
C GLN A 39 21.69 9.42 0.00
N ALA A 40 21.43 10.36 0.91
CA ALA A 40 21.85 10.26 2.30
C ALA A 40 21.22 9.04 2.99
N ILE A 41 19.93 8.76 2.75
CA ILE A 41 19.24 7.56 3.24
C ILE A 41 19.92 6.30 2.68
N CYS A 42 20.16 6.24 1.37
CA CYS A 42 20.81 5.11 0.73
C CYS A 42 22.20 4.85 1.32
N GLN A 43 23.01 5.89 1.47
CA GLN A 43 24.35 5.79 2.05
C GLN A 43 24.32 5.31 3.50
N THR A 44 23.40 5.86 4.33
CA THR A 44 23.24 5.45 5.72
C THR A 44 22.91 3.96 5.83
N MET A 45 21.96 3.48 5.02
CA MET A 45 21.59 2.07 5.03
C MET A 45 22.72 1.14 4.54
N LYS A 46 23.49 1.57 3.52
CA LYS A 46 24.66 0.83 3.03
C LYS A 46 25.80 0.80 4.08
N GLN A 47 26.08 1.91 4.75
CA GLN A 47 27.07 1.99 5.82
C GLN A 47 26.69 1.13 7.02
N ALA A 48 25.38 1.02 7.32
CA ALA A 48 24.86 0.06 8.29
C ALA A 48 24.99 -1.39 7.83
N GLY A 49 25.43 -1.66 6.58
CA GLY A 49 25.63 -3.01 6.04
C GLY A 49 24.37 -3.65 5.47
N CYS A 50 23.33 -2.89 5.17
CA CYS A 50 22.12 -3.42 4.53
C CYS A 50 22.37 -3.76 3.07
N GLU A 51 21.95 -4.95 2.66
CA GLU A 51 22.02 -5.49 1.28
C GLU A 51 20.68 -5.31 0.54
N ALA A 52 19.60 -5.17 1.31
CA ALA A 52 18.26 -4.94 0.80
C ALA A 52 17.48 -4.02 1.74
N LEU A 53 16.44 -3.37 1.20
CA LEU A 53 15.54 -2.49 1.94
C LEU A 53 14.10 -2.96 1.80
N CYS A 54 13.35 -2.88 2.89
CA CYS A 54 11.91 -2.94 2.91
C CYS A 54 11.37 -1.54 3.18
N LEU A 55 10.53 -1.03 2.29
CA LEU A 55 9.85 0.24 2.44
C LEU A 55 8.44 -0.04 2.98
N ALA A 56 8.06 0.59 4.09
CA ALA A 56 6.75 0.38 4.68
C ALA A 56 6.20 1.63 5.36
N GLY A 57 4.91 1.88 5.18
CA GLY A 57 4.21 3.02 5.75
C GLY A 57 4.21 4.25 4.83
N ALA A 58 3.40 5.25 5.20
CA ALA A 58 3.25 6.46 4.42
C ALA A 58 4.34 7.49 4.74
N VAL A 59 4.76 8.23 3.73
CA VAL A 59 5.64 9.39 3.86
C VAL A 59 4.93 10.60 3.27
N ASP A 60 4.92 11.72 4.00
CA ASP A 60 4.28 12.95 3.56
C ASP A 60 4.99 13.51 2.32
N ARG A 61 4.27 13.57 1.20
CA ARG A 61 4.78 14.08 -0.07
C ARG A 61 5.12 15.56 -0.03
N GLN A 62 4.51 16.36 0.85
CA GLN A 62 4.84 17.77 1.01
C GLN A 62 6.29 17.99 1.48
N ARG A 63 6.92 16.92 2.00
CA ARG A 63 8.34 16.93 2.42
C ARG A 63 9.32 16.62 1.27
N PHE A 64 8.86 16.62 0.02
CA PHE A 64 9.70 16.45 -1.18
C PHE A 64 10.25 17.81 -1.64
N HIS A 65 11.19 18.34 -0.87
CA HIS A 65 11.90 19.59 -1.14
C HIS A 65 13.36 19.50 -0.66
N ASP A 66 14.18 20.46 -0.99
CA ASP A 66 15.63 20.49 -0.65
C ASP A 66 16.33 19.18 -1.05
N LEU A 67 16.24 18.83 -2.33
CA LEU A 67 16.70 17.54 -2.85
C LEU A 67 18.23 17.43 -2.82
N ASP A 68 18.75 16.29 -2.31
CA ASP A 68 20.12 15.87 -2.58
C ASP A 68 20.24 15.34 -4.03
N GLU A 69 21.44 14.88 -4.43
CA GLU A 69 21.64 14.34 -5.78
C GLU A 69 20.72 13.15 -6.09
N GLY A 70 20.49 12.26 -5.11
CA GLY A 70 19.60 11.13 -5.25
C GLY A 70 18.14 11.56 -5.36
N GLY A 71 17.70 12.51 -4.53
CA GLY A 71 16.36 13.10 -4.60
C GLY A 71 16.13 13.81 -5.95
N THR A 72 17.13 14.55 -6.44
CA THR A 72 17.10 15.19 -7.76
C THR A 72 16.95 14.16 -8.88
N TRP A 73 17.74 13.09 -8.82
CA TRP A 73 17.66 11.99 -9.80
C TRP A 73 16.25 11.34 -9.81
N VAL A 74 15.69 11.07 -8.62
CA VAL A 74 14.34 10.51 -8.47
C VAL A 74 13.29 11.46 -9.05
N ALA A 75 13.37 12.77 -8.73
CA ALA A 75 12.45 13.78 -9.25
C ALA A 75 12.47 13.87 -10.78
N GLN A 76 13.68 13.91 -11.37
CA GLN A 76 13.84 13.97 -12.82
C GLN A 76 13.31 12.73 -13.52
N ARG A 77 13.55 11.54 -12.94
CA ARG A 77 13.07 10.27 -13.51
C ARG A 77 11.55 10.11 -13.39
N ALA A 78 10.97 10.51 -12.28
CA ALA A 78 9.53 10.46 -12.08
C ALA A 78 8.77 11.47 -12.97
N GLY A 79 9.35 12.65 -13.14
CA GLY A 79 8.75 13.76 -13.90
C GLY A 79 7.94 14.72 -13.03
N PRO A 80 7.63 15.92 -13.56
CA PRO A 80 7.02 17.01 -12.77
C PRO A 80 5.57 16.72 -12.36
N GLU A 81 4.84 15.95 -13.16
CA GLU A 81 3.43 15.58 -12.94
C GLU A 81 3.28 14.17 -12.31
N ALA A 82 4.39 13.61 -11.78
CA ALA A 82 4.40 12.23 -11.29
C ALA A 82 3.40 12.00 -10.16
N GLY A 83 2.61 10.95 -10.28
CA GLY A 83 1.84 10.37 -9.18
C GLY A 83 2.72 9.60 -8.18
N ASP A 84 2.10 9.10 -7.10
CA ASP A 84 2.84 8.36 -6.06
C ASP A 84 3.50 7.08 -6.60
N GLY A 85 2.82 6.36 -7.51
CA GLY A 85 3.38 5.16 -8.15
C GLY A 85 4.65 5.45 -8.94
N GLN A 86 4.65 6.48 -9.80
CA GLN A 86 5.82 6.87 -10.58
C GLN A 86 6.99 7.33 -9.70
N LEU A 87 6.69 8.01 -8.59
CA LEU A 87 7.71 8.42 -7.62
C LEU A 87 8.32 7.20 -6.92
N LEU A 88 7.51 6.22 -6.52
CA LEU A 88 7.97 4.97 -5.93
C LEU A 88 8.80 4.15 -6.92
N ASP A 89 8.38 4.03 -8.17
CA ASP A 89 9.15 3.34 -9.21
C ASP A 89 10.53 3.98 -9.43
N ALA A 90 10.58 5.31 -9.46
CA ALA A 90 11.84 6.04 -9.58
C ALA A 90 12.74 5.82 -8.34
N LEU A 91 12.15 5.79 -7.15
CA LEU A 91 12.87 5.53 -5.90
C LEU A 91 13.44 4.10 -5.86
N ILE A 92 12.67 3.09 -6.26
CA ILE A 92 13.13 1.71 -6.41
C ILE A 92 14.32 1.66 -7.37
N ALA A 93 14.16 2.24 -8.56
CA ALA A 93 15.21 2.25 -9.58
C ALA A 93 16.51 2.90 -9.08
N TYR A 94 16.40 3.97 -8.27
CA TYR A 94 17.56 4.60 -7.66
C TYR A 94 18.28 3.64 -6.70
N PHE A 95 17.56 3.02 -5.75
CA PHE A 95 18.18 2.09 -4.79
C PHE A 95 18.81 0.88 -5.51
N GLU A 96 18.13 0.31 -6.49
CA GLU A 96 18.64 -0.83 -7.27
C GLU A 96 19.90 -0.44 -8.09
N GLN A 97 19.95 0.77 -8.66
CA GLN A 97 21.15 1.30 -9.31
C GLN A 97 22.32 1.48 -8.33
N GLN A 98 22.02 1.80 -7.06
CA GLN A 98 23.03 1.87 -6.00
C GLN A 98 23.44 0.48 -5.46
N GLY A 99 22.94 -0.62 -6.03
CA GLY A 99 23.24 -2.00 -5.65
C GLY A 99 22.44 -2.49 -4.43
N VAL A 100 21.37 -1.81 -4.03
CA VAL A 100 20.53 -2.17 -2.90
C VAL A 100 19.23 -2.78 -3.42
N LYS A 101 18.92 -4.03 -3.04
CA LYS A 101 17.71 -4.73 -3.47
C LYS A 101 16.49 -4.22 -2.71
N ILE A 102 15.32 -4.21 -3.37
CA ILE A 102 14.05 -3.92 -2.71
C ILE A 102 13.30 -5.21 -2.40
N ARG A 103 12.76 -5.29 -1.19
CA ARG A 103 11.93 -6.40 -0.69
C ARG A 103 10.59 -5.88 -0.21
N GLY A 104 9.51 -6.53 -0.65
CA GLY A 104 8.17 -6.15 -0.23
C GLY A 104 7.87 -6.55 1.23
N ALA A 105 6.94 -5.85 1.85
CA ALA A 105 6.44 -6.20 3.18
C ALA A 105 5.90 -7.65 3.22
N GLY A 106 5.19 -8.08 2.15
CA GLY A 106 4.72 -9.46 2.00
C GLY A 106 5.83 -10.48 1.72
N ASP A 107 7.04 -10.05 1.30
CA ASP A 107 8.18 -10.96 1.11
C ASP A 107 8.95 -11.16 2.42
N VAL A 108 9.09 -10.11 3.22
CA VAL A 108 9.78 -10.18 4.52
C VAL A 108 8.90 -10.76 5.62
N SER A 109 7.57 -10.64 5.48
CA SER A 109 6.57 -11.23 6.38
C SER A 109 5.42 -11.85 5.57
N PRO A 110 5.60 -13.07 5.02
CA PRO A 110 4.59 -13.72 4.16
C PRO A 110 3.23 -13.89 4.85
N SER A 111 3.20 -14.03 6.16
CA SER A 111 1.96 -14.12 6.94
C SER A 111 1.09 -12.86 6.91
N LEU A 112 1.60 -11.75 6.40
CA LEU A 112 0.80 -10.54 6.16
C LEU A 112 0.02 -10.58 4.85
N ARG A 113 0.37 -11.46 3.89
CA ARG A 113 -0.41 -11.57 2.66
C ARG A 113 -1.80 -12.10 2.98
N THR A 114 -2.81 -11.48 2.39
CA THR A 114 -4.18 -11.99 2.50
C THR A 114 -4.25 -13.41 1.92
N PRO A 115 -4.58 -14.43 2.72
CA PRO A 115 -4.65 -15.80 2.20
C PRO A 115 -5.84 -15.97 1.25
N ALA A 116 -5.75 -16.98 0.38
CA ALA A 116 -6.88 -17.38 -0.46
C ALA A 116 -7.95 -18.08 0.36
N GLY A 117 -9.22 -17.93 -0.04
CA GLY A 117 -10.36 -18.59 0.57
C GLY A 117 -11.22 -17.67 1.45
N VAL A 118 -12.16 -18.28 2.15
CA VAL A 118 -13.08 -17.57 3.04
C VAL A 118 -12.48 -17.52 4.45
N LEU A 119 -12.22 -16.32 4.95
CA LEU A 119 -11.63 -16.12 6.28
C LEU A 119 -12.68 -16.25 7.39
N THR A 120 -13.90 -15.79 7.12
CA THR A 120 -15.01 -15.89 8.07
C THR A 120 -16.36 -15.85 7.36
N GLY A 121 -17.37 -16.53 7.89
CA GLY A 121 -18.70 -16.61 7.30
C GLY A 121 -18.78 -17.53 6.09
N ALA A 122 -19.62 -17.17 5.12
CA ALA A 122 -19.80 -17.90 3.87
C ALA A 122 -19.92 -16.94 2.70
N LEU A 123 -19.44 -17.33 1.54
CA LEU A 123 -19.60 -16.60 0.29
C LEU A 123 -20.56 -17.39 -0.62
N SER A 124 -21.70 -16.79 -0.99
CA SER A 124 -22.75 -17.41 -1.78
C SER A 124 -22.81 -16.95 -3.25
N PHE A 125 -21.81 -16.15 -3.69
CA PHE A 125 -21.73 -15.62 -5.05
C PHE A 125 -20.28 -15.63 -5.56
N ASP A 126 -20.10 -15.51 -6.89
CA ASP A 126 -18.80 -15.37 -7.52
C ASP A 126 -18.27 -13.93 -7.36
N PRO A 127 -17.14 -13.70 -6.67
CA PRO A 127 -16.58 -12.37 -6.46
C PRO A 127 -15.84 -11.81 -7.69
N THR A 128 -15.67 -12.57 -8.75
CA THR A 128 -14.82 -12.23 -9.90
C THR A 128 -15.18 -10.88 -10.53
N SER A 129 -16.46 -10.62 -10.73
CA SER A 129 -16.91 -9.38 -11.38
C SER A 129 -16.53 -8.12 -10.60
N GLY A 130 -16.62 -8.15 -9.27
CA GLY A 130 -16.23 -7.05 -8.40
C GLY A 130 -14.71 -6.82 -8.38
N LEU A 131 -13.93 -7.90 -8.32
CA LEU A 131 -12.47 -7.80 -8.40
C LEU A 131 -11.99 -7.29 -9.77
N VAL A 132 -12.64 -7.69 -10.85
CA VAL A 132 -12.36 -7.14 -12.20
C VAL A 132 -12.61 -5.65 -12.22
N ARG A 133 -13.75 -5.16 -11.68
CA ARG A 133 -14.04 -3.72 -11.60
C ARG A 133 -13.02 -2.95 -10.77
N ALA A 134 -12.59 -3.49 -9.63
CA ALA A 134 -11.56 -2.87 -8.81
C ALA A 134 -10.22 -2.75 -9.56
N ARG A 135 -9.82 -3.80 -10.30
CA ARG A 135 -8.62 -3.77 -11.15
C ARG A 135 -8.74 -2.78 -12.32
N THR A 136 -9.91 -2.74 -12.98
CA THR A 136 -10.16 -1.78 -14.08
C THR A 136 -10.06 -0.34 -13.59
N LEU A 137 -10.60 -0.03 -12.40
CA LEU A 137 -10.41 1.26 -11.75
C LEU A 137 -8.93 1.53 -11.48
N GLY A 138 -8.20 0.52 -11.01
CA GLY A 138 -6.76 0.58 -10.76
C GLY A 138 -5.93 0.89 -12.00
N GLN A 139 -6.33 0.41 -13.18
CA GLN A 139 -5.66 0.74 -14.46
C GLN A 139 -5.68 2.23 -14.76
N GLN A 140 -6.73 2.94 -14.33
CA GLN A 140 -6.89 4.39 -14.50
C GLN A 140 -6.13 5.21 -13.45
N ASP A 141 -5.46 4.54 -12.52
CA ASP A 141 -4.73 5.12 -11.38
C ASP A 141 -5.58 6.00 -10.42
N VAL A 142 -6.91 5.85 -10.45
CA VAL A 142 -7.84 6.64 -9.64
C VAL A 142 -8.06 6.04 -8.26
N GLY A 143 -8.13 4.70 -8.16
CA GLY A 143 -8.40 3.97 -6.94
C GLY A 143 -8.22 2.47 -7.14
N GLN A 144 -8.53 1.66 -6.12
CA GLN A 144 -8.35 0.21 -6.13
C GLN A 144 -9.44 -0.56 -5.37
N ALA A 145 -10.52 0.16 -5.01
CA ALA A 145 -11.67 -0.43 -4.33
C ALA A 145 -12.97 0.01 -4.98
N VAL A 146 -13.95 -0.89 -4.96
CA VAL A 146 -15.33 -0.61 -5.38
C VAL A 146 -16.30 -1.21 -4.36
N ILE A 147 -17.49 -0.61 -4.22
CA ILE A 147 -18.55 -1.18 -3.39
C ILE A 147 -19.79 -1.40 -4.24
N HIS A 148 -20.29 -2.62 -4.22
CA HIS A 148 -21.58 -2.98 -4.79
C HIS A 148 -22.68 -2.79 -3.73
N CYS A 149 -23.70 -2.01 -4.05
CA CYS A 149 -24.84 -1.72 -3.18
C CYS A 149 -26.14 -2.19 -3.84
N GLY A 150 -26.82 -3.13 -3.20
CA GLY A 150 -28.06 -3.70 -3.71
C GLY A 150 -27.86 -4.55 -4.97
N GLU A 151 -28.68 -4.33 -6.01
CA GLU A 151 -28.66 -5.15 -7.22
C GLU A 151 -27.75 -4.59 -8.34
N THR A 152 -27.72 -3.27 -8.49
CA THR A 152 -27.11 -2.64 -9.68
C THR A 152 -26.14 -1.50 -9.40
N LEU A 153 -26.19 -0.89 -8.20
CA LEU A 153 -25.41 0.30 -7.89
C LEU A 153 -23.97 -0.06 -7.53
N TRP A 154 -23.02 0.56 -8.24
CA TRP A 154 -21.59 0.49 -7.94
C TRP A 154 -21.05 1.85 -7.53
N LEU A 155 -20.34 1.89 -6.40
CA LEU A 155 -19.56 3.03 -5.97
C LEU A 155 -18.08 2.74 -6.24
N TYR A 156 -17.35 3.76 -6.63
CA TYR A 156 -15.94 3.66 -6.99
C TYR A 156 -15.10 4.54 -6.07
N GLU A 157 -13.94 4.04 -5.68
CA GLU A 157 -12.93 4.81 -4.94
C GLU A 157 -12.40 5.94 -5.83
N ASP A 158 -12.06 7.04 -5.19
CA ASP A 158 -11.42 8.20 -5.78
C ASP A 158 -10.19 8.59 -4.93
N ALA A 159 -9.59 9.74 -5.22
CA ALA A 159 -8.42 10.23 -4.50
C ALA A 159 -8.63 10.39 -2.97
N ALA A 160 -9.89 10.42 -2.51
CA ALA A 160 -10.21 10.49 -1.07
C ALA A 160 -10.07 9.14 -0.35
N GLY A 161 -9.84 8.05 -1.09
CA GLY A 161 -9.46 6.73 -0.59
C GLY A 161 -10.59 5.86 -0.07
N THR A 162 -10.23 4.63 0.31
CA THR A 162 -11.17 3.55 0.68
C THR A 162 -12.10 3.93 1.85
N ASN A 163 -11.62 4.65 2.86
CA ASN A 163 -12.45 5.04 4.00
C ASN A 163 -13.59 5.98 3.60
N THR A 164 -13.34 6.91 2.68
CA THR A 164 -14.36 7.80 2.12
C THR A 164 -15.36 7.03 1.28
N LEU A 165 -14.90 6.08 0.46
CA LEU A 165 -15.77 5.18 -0.29
C LEU A 165 -16.72 4.40 0.64
N ILE A 166 -16.21 3.83 1.72
CA ILE A 166 -17.00 3.09 2.72
C ILE A 166 -18.04 4.02 3.37
N LYS A 167 -17.65 5.24 3.74
CA LYS A 167 -18.59 6.22 4.32
C LYS A 167 -19.73 6.56 3.36
N ARG A 168 -19.41 6.83 2.09
CA ARG A 168 -20.43 7.06 1.03
C ARG A 168 -21.39 5.88 0.88
N ALA A 169 -20.89 4.65 0.95
CA ALA A 169 -21.73 3.47 0.93
C ALA A 169 -22.69 3.41 2.14
N GLY A 170 -22.29 3.95 3.29
CA GLY A 170 -23.15 4.06 4.48
C GLY A 170 -24.41 4.89 4.24
N GLU A 171 -24.35 5.88 3.37
CA GLU A 171 -25.45 6.78 3.02
C GLU A 171 -26.46 6.14 2.06
N ILE A 172 -26.12 5.00 1.42
CA ILE A 172 -26.99 4.32 0.48
C ILE A 172 -27.94 3.36 1.22
N PRO A 173 -29.27 3.46 1.06
CA PRO A 173 -30.25 2.58 1.70
C PRO A 173 -30.34 1.24 0.98
N ALA A 174 -29.29 0.43 1.02
CA ALA A 174 -29.24 -0.90 0.42
C ALA A 174 -29.05 -1.98 1.49
N ALA A 175 -29.79 -3.08 1.39
CA ALA A 175 -29.73 -4.19 2.35
C ALA A 175 -28.43 -4.98 2.25
N VAL A 176 -27.87 -5.11 1.05
CA VAL A 176 -26.64 -5.85 0.77
C VAL A 176 -25.59 -4.90 0.22
N LYS A 177 -24.44 -4.88 0.85
CA LYS A 177 -23.27 -4.10 0.40
C LYS A 177 -22.02 -4.94 0.49
N THR A 178 -21.25 -4.96 -0.59
CA THR A 178 -19.99 -5.74 -0.71
C THR A 178 -18.86 -4.83 -1.16
N LEU A 179 -17.78 -4.77 -0.39
CA LEU A 179 -16.53 -4.13 -0.76
C LEU A 179 -15.64 -5.11 -1.51
N PHE A 180 -15.07 -4.68 -2.61
CA PHE A 180 -14.01 -5.36 -3.35
C PHE A 180 -12.77 -4.47 -3.40
N LYS A 181 -11.62 -5.02 -3.06
CA LYS A 181 -10.34 -4.30 -3.13
C LYS A 181 -9.28 -5.20 -3.76
N ALA A 182 -8.60 -4.68 -4.79
CA ALA A 182 -7.58 -5.39 -5.54
C ALA A 182 -6.35 -4.51 -5.74
N ALA A 183 -5.20 -5.12 -6.01
CA ALA A 183 -4.01 -4.37 -6.41
C ALA A 183 -4.22 -3.73 -7.79
N LYS A 184 -3.64 -2.56 -8.03
CA LYS A 184 -3.58 -1.96 -9.35
C LYS A 184 -2.68 -2.81 -10.25
N PRO A 185 -3.05 -3.08 -11.50
CA PRO A 185 -2.27 -3.97 -12.37
C PRO A 185 -0.82 -3.53 -12.61
N GLN A 186 -0.56 -2.23 -12.63
CA GLN A 186 0.76 -1.62 -12.85
C GLN A 186 1.57 -1.39 -11.56
N GLN A 187 0.99 -1.67 -10.38
CA GLN A 187 1.59 -1.38 -9.08
C GLN A 187 2.77 -2.32 -8.77
N ASP A 188 3.90 -1.79 -8.34
CA ASP A 188 4.98 -2.61 -7.80
C ASP A 188 4.63 -3.07 -6.37
N LEU A 189 4.22 -4.33 -6.25
CA LEU A 189 3.78 -4.92 -4.98
C LEU A 189 4.89 -5.01 -3.93
N ARG A 190 6.13 -4.72 -4.27
CA ARG A 190 7.23 -4.65 -3.29
C ARG A 190 7.12 -3.41 -2.41
N VAL A 191 6.56 -2.31 -2.91
CA VAL A 191 6.50 -1.03 -2.19
C VAL A 191 5.10 -0.49 -1.98
N ASP A 192 4.14 -0.88 -2.83
CA ASP A 192 2.78 -0.37 -2.81
C ASP A 192 1.78 -1.53 -2.91
N MET A 193 1.67 -2.32 -1.84
CA MET A 193 0.66 -3.36 -1.72
C MET A 193 -0.55 -2.85 -0.93
N PRO A 194 -1.79 -2.96 -1.47
CA PRO A 194 -2.98 -2.51 -0.74
C PRO A 194 -3.11 -3.18 0.61
N THR A 195 -3.43 -2.40 1.62
CA THR A 195 -3.60 -2.90 2.99
C THR A 195 -5.06 -2.85 3.42
N TRP A 196 -5.42 -3.73 4.35
CA TRP A 196 -6.67 -3.72 5.10
C TRP A 196 -6.42 -4.26 6.51
N GLY A 197 -7.34 -4.01 7.42
CA GLY A 197 -7.18 -4.46 8.81
C GLY A 197 -8.42 -4.12 9.65
N PRO A 198 -8.32 -4.18 10.99
CA PRO A 198 -9.44 -3.95 11.89
C PRO A 198 -10.16 -2.61 11.68
N GLU A 199 -9.44 -1.56 11.30
CA GLU A 199 -10.06 -0.25 11.00
C GLU A 199 -10.96 -0.33 9.77
N THR A 200 -10.51 -0.97 8.69
CA THR A 200 -11.32 -1.21 7.50
C THR A 200 -12.57 -2.01 7.81
N VAL A 201 -12.41 -3.07 8.61
CA VAL A 201 -13.53 -3.94 9.02
C VAL A 201 -14.56 -3.17 9.88
N ARG A 202 -14.09 -2.38 10.86
CA ARG A 202 -14.98 -1.56 11.70
C ARG A 202 -15.71 -0.49 10.88
N ALA A 203 -15.01 0.23 10.01
CA ALA A 203 -15.62 1.22 9.13
C ALA A 203 -16.68 0.59 8.21
N ALA A 204 -16.38 -0.55 7.61
CA ALA A 204 -17.31 -1.31 6.79
C ALA A 204 -18.55 -1.74 7.56
N ALA A 205 -18.38 -2.29 8.77
CA ALA A 205 -19.48 -2.71 9.62
C ALA A 205 -20.40 -1.52 10.00
N GLN A 206 -19.83 -0.38 10.37
CA GLN A 206 -20.57 0.85 10.66
C GLN A 206 -21.37 1.38 9.46
N ALA A 207 -20.83 1.23 8.25
CA ALA A 207 -21.49 1.61 7.01
C ALA A 207 -22.50 0.56 6.48
N GLY A 208 -22.68 -0.56 7.19
CA GLY A 208 -23.53 -1.67 6.77
C GLY A 208 -22.99 -2.48 5.60
N VAL A 209 -21.68 -2.36 5.30
CA VAL A 209 -20.98 -3.22 4.35
C VAL A 209 -20.62 -4.52 5.06
N ARG A 210 -21.29 -5.62 4.69
CA ARG A 210 -21.21 -6.89 5.43
C ARG A 210 -20.28 -7.91 4.79
N THR A 211 -19.94 -7.73 3.52
CA THR A 211 -19.03 -8.61 2.80
C THR A 211 -17.81 -7.82 2.33
N LEU A 212 -16.63 -8.33 2.62
CA LEU A 212 -15.36 -7.73 2.27
C LEU A 212 -14.57 -8.75 1.45
N ILE A 213 -14.22 -8.39 0.23
CA ILE A 213 -13.48 -9.22 -0.71
C ILE A 213 -12.14 -8.53 -1.03
N PHE A 214 -11.05 -9.21 -0.75
CA PHE A 214 -9.70 -8.72 -0.99
C PHE A 214 -8.99 -9.64 -1.97
N GLU A 215 -8.18 -9.11 -2.87
CA GLU A 215 -7.37 -9.92 -3.76
C GLU A 215 -6.31 -10.68 -2.95
N ALA A 216 -6.43 -12.01 -2.92
CA ALA A 216 -5.50 -12.88 -2.22
C ALA A 216 -4.07 -12.72 -2.76
N GLU A 217 -3.07 -12.88 -1.92
CA GLU A 217 -1.63 -12.78 -2.19
C GLU A 217 -1.16 -11.40 -2.70
N LYS A 218 -2.06 -10.48 -3.06
CA LYS A 218 -1.77 -9.15 -3.58
C LYS A 218 -2.27 -8.01 -2.69
N THR A 219 -2.81 -8.34 -1.53
CA THR A 219 -3.16 -7.39 -0.48
C THR A 219 -2.54 -7.83 0.85
N LEU A 220 -2.32 -6.90 1.76
CA LEU A 220 -1.81 -7.18 3.10
C LEU A 220 -2.94 -7.06 4.13
N ALA A 221 -3.03 -8.07 4.98
CA ALA A 221 -3.94 -8.12 6.10
C ALA A 221 -3.19 -7.74 7.39
N LEU A 222 -3.54 -6.62 7.97
CA LEU A 222 -2.90 -6.10 9.16
C LEU A 222 -3.68 -6.53 10.42
N ASP A 223 -2.98 -7.04 11.43
CA ASP A 223 -3.56 -7.41 12.74
C ASP A 223 -4.76 -8.38 12.63
N LEU A 224 -4.63 -9.44 11.80
CA LEU A 224 -5.56 -10.58 11.76
C LEU A 224 -5.32 -11.54 12.92
#